data_9a7b3499e9450682553c40513c94563e
#
_entry.id   9a7b3499e9450682553c40513c94563e
#
_cell.length_a   1.000
_cell.length_b   1.000
_cell.length_c   1.000
_cell.angle_alpha   90.00
_cell.angle_beta   90.00
_cell.angle_gamma   90.00
#
_symmetry.space_group_name_H-M   'P 1'
#
loop_
_entity.id
_entity.type
_entity.pdbx_description
1 polymer ?
#
loop_
_entity_poly.entity_id
_entity_poly.type
_entity_poly.pdbx_seq_one_letter_code
_entity_poly.pdbx_strand_id
1 'polypeptide(L)'
;MLKIGGEVMINKKQFRIFTIVDLDKKEEYLHEMHLKGWRYRTSRFGFFYFDQCQPDDVIYRIYDSRFLKKYKYELQDFRNRGWELIETGFCSILRKSSSDLLTEDQVYMSKDLRWEVMRYRLRSCTATFLGGLVVCMSLFREDLSMSFFIIFVLYAFMISYLIYGYFRLKRKYRVDKQ
;
A
#
# COMPACT_ATOMS: atom_id res chain seq x y z
N MET A 1 -18.77 3.79 21.45
CA MET A 1 -18.73 5.22 21.74
C MET A 1 -17.83 5.38 22.97
N LEU A 2 -16.58 5.72 22.77
CA LEU A 2 -15.60 5.92 23.86
C LEU A 2 -15.48 7.42 24.13
N LYS A 3 -15.87 7.85 25.31
CA LYS A 3 -15.68 9.22 25.80
C LYS A 3 -14.31 9.31 26.48
N ILE A 4 -13.38 10.04 25.89
CA ILE A 4 -12.18 10.51 26.58
C ILE A 4 -12.15 12.03 26.38
N GLY A 5 -12.41 12.79 27.47
CA GLY A 5 -12.29 14.25 27.48
C GLY A 5 -13.28 14.98 26.58
N GLY A 6 -14.59 15.00 26.95
CA GLY A 6 -15.55 16.03 26.53
C GLY A 6 -15.94 16.13 25.04
N GLU A 7 -15.17 15.68 24.10
CA GLU A 7 -15.48 15.69 22.68
C GLU A 7 -16.03 14.34 22.21
N VAL A 8 -17.19 14.40 21.53
CA VAL A 8 -17.79 13.22 20.88
C VAL A 8 -16.95 12.91 19.65
N MET A 9 -16.03 11.96 19.76
CA MET A 9 -15.28 11.48 18.59
C MET A 9 -16.22 10.75 17.65
N ILE A 10 -16.56 11.38 16.54
CA ILE A 10 -17.35 10.76 15.47
C ILE A 10 -16.40 9.91 14.64
N ASN A 11 -16.66 8.60 14.63
CA ASN A 11 -15.90 7.64 13.87
C ASN A 11 -16.66 7.24 12.60
N LYS A 12 -15.95 7.17 11.48
CA LYS A 12 -16.48 6.69 10.20
C LYS A 12 -15.82 5.39 9.80
N LYS A 13 -16.61 4.40 9.41
CA LYS A 13 -16.16 3.13 8.87
C LYS A 13 -16.55 3.03 7.41
N GLN A 14 -15.58 2.68 6.54
CA GLN A 14 -15.83 2.43 5.12
C GLN A 14 -15.17 1.13 4.66
N PHE A 15 -15.87 0.38 3.81
CA PHE A 15 -15.32 -0.80 3.19
C PHE A 15 -14.74 -0.45 1.81
N ARG A 16 -13.46 -0.76 1.61
CA ARG A 16 -12.75 -0.62 0.34
C ARG A 16 -11.71 -1.71 0.20
N ILE A 17 -11.58 -2.26 -0.99
CA ILE A 17 -10.55 -3.25 -1.30
C ILE A 17 -9.49 -2.57 -2.18
N PHE A 18 -8.27 -2.55 -1.67
CA PHE A 18 -7.09 -2.15 -2.43
C PHE A 18 -6.15 -3.34 -2.53
N THR A 19 -5.76 -3.63 -3.73
CA THR A 19 -4.85 -4.74 -4.01
C THR A 19 -3.39 -4.29 -3.89
N ILE A 20 -2.49 -5.22 -4.07
CA ILE A 20 -1.04 -4.99 -4.02
C ILE A 20 -0.60 -3.94 -5.05
N VAL A 21 -1.29 -3.85 -6.18
CA VAL A 21 -0.98 -2.92 -7.27
C VAL A 21 -1.70 -1.57 -7.15
N ASP A 22 -2.53 -1.36 -6.13
CA ASP A 22 -3.37 -0.17 -5.96
C ASP A 22 -2.89 0.74 -4.81
N LEU A 23 -1.60 0.70 -4.44
CA LEU A 23 -1.08 1.57 -3.37
C LEU A 23 -1.28 3.05 -3.67
N ASP A 24 -1.09 3.43 -4.93
CA ASP A 24 -1.31 4.79 -5.41
C ASP A 24 -2.77 5.24 -5.25
N LYS A 25 -3.71 4.36 -5.59
CA LYS A 25 -5.14 4.63 -5.38
C LYS A 25 -5.52 4.68 -3.90
N LYS A 26 -4.85 3.85 -3.07
CA LYS A 26 -5.06 3.89 -1.62
C LYS A 26 -4.58 5.22 -1.03
N GLU A 27 -3.43 5.72 -1.44
CA GLU A 27 -2.91 7.03 -1.00
C GLU A 27 -3.85 8.16 -1.40
N GLU A 28 -4.29 8.18 -2.66
CA GLU A 28 -5.26 9.15 -3.18
C GLU A 28 -6.58 9.12 -2.41
N TYR A 29 -7.12 7.93 -2.14
CA TYR A 29 -8.31 7.76 -1.34
C TYR A 29 -8.16 8.31 0.09
N LEU A 30 -7.01 8.05 0.76
CA LEU A 30 -6.78 8.57 2.10
C LEU A 30 -6.65 10.11 2.11
N HIS A 31 -6.00 10.67 1.09
CA HIS A 31 -5.92 12.10 0.88
C HIS A 31 -7.31 12.75 0.69
N GLU A 32 -8.13 12.19 -0.23
CA GLU A 32 -9.50 12.67 -0.44
C GLU A 32 -10.36 12.62 0.83
N MET A 33 -10.19 11.56 1.63
CA MET A 33 -10.91 11.43 2.89
C MET A 33 -10.49 12.50 3.89
N HIS A 34 -9.19 12.85 3.94
CA HIS A 34 -8.69 13.91 4.81
C HIS A 34 -9.21 15.29 4.42
N LEU A 35 -9.24 15.58 3.12
CA LEU A 35 -9.87 16.80 2.57
C LEU A 35 -11.36 16.94 2.94
N LYS A 36 -12.04 15.80 3.15
CA LYS A 36 -13.45 15.75 3.60
C LYS A 36 -13.58 15.79 5.14
N GLY A 37 -12.50 16.02 5.88
CA GLY A 37 -12.50 16.06 7.33
C GLY A 37 -12.48 14.68 8.01
N TRP A 38 -11.93 13.66 7.34
CA TRP A 38 -11.82 12.30 7.86
C TRP A 38 -10.38 11.82 7.87
N ARG A 39 -9.76 11.86 9.05
CA ARG A 39 -8.39 11.43 9.27
C ARG A 39 -8.31 9.92 9.39
N TYR A 40 -7.44 9.29 8.59
CA TYR A 40 -7.20 7.86 8.67
C TYR A 40 -6.58 7.46 10.00
N ARG A 41 -7.13 6.41 10.63
CA ARG A 41 -6.65 5.82 11.87
C ARG A 41 -6.01 4.44 11.66
N THR A 42 -6.75 3.50 11.07
CA THR A 42 -6.29 2.12 10.81
C THR A 42 -7.16 1.43 9.76
N SER A 43 -6.70 0.28 9.27
CA SER A 43 -7.51 -0.59 8.40
C SER A 43 -7.37 -2.05 8.77
N ARG A 44 -8.48 -2.81 8.72
CA ARG A 44 -8.52 -4.26 8.95
C ARG A 44 -9.51 -4.91 7.99
N PHE A 45 -9.07 -5.98 7.29
CA PHE A 45 -9.93 -6.78 6.39
C PHE A 45 -10.74 -5.94 5.40
N GLY A 46 -10.13 -4.91 4.79
CA GLY A 46 -10.80 -4.02 3.85
C GLY A 46 -11.68 -2.93 4.49
N PHE A 47 -11.85 -2.93 5.81
CA PHE A 47 -12.51 -1.84 6.51
C PHE A 47 -11.51 -0.78 6.93
N PHE A 48 -11.79 0.46 6.53
CA PHE A 48 -11.04 1.66 6.88
C PHE A 48 -11.77 2.40 8.00
N TYR A 49 -11.03 2.79 9.01
CA TYR A 49 -11.55 3.52 10.17
C TYR A 49 -10.95 4.93 10.16
N PHE A 50 -11.83 5.90 10.28
CA PHE A 50 -11.49 7.32 10.25
C PHE A 50 -12.03 8.01 11.48
N ASP A 51 -11.29 9.00 11.96
CA ASP A 51 -11.72 9.94 13.00
C ASP A 51 -12.06 11.27 12.34
N GLN A 52 -13.05 11.99 12.86
CA GLN A 52 -13.37 13.33 12.39
C GLN A 52 -12.23 14.28 12.71
N CYS A 53 -11.88 15.13 11.76
CA CYS A 53 -10.86 16.17 11.91
C CYS A 53 -11.25 17.42 11.12
N GLN A 54 -10.50 18.48 11.26
CA GLN A 54 -10.61 19.61 10.34
C GLN A 54 -10.09 19.17 8.96
N PRO A 55 -10.80 19.56 7.86
CA PRO A 55 -10.30 19.35 6.51
C PRO A 55 -8.94 20.00 6.31
N ASP A 56 -7.97 19.24 5.83
CA ASP A 56 -6.62 19.73 5.54
C ASP A 56 -6.05 18.99 4.32
N ASP A 57 -5.15 19.65 3.60
CA ASP A 57 -4.42 19.06 2.48
C ASP A 57 -3.24 18.26 3.03
N VAL A 58 -3.46 16.96 3.21
CA VAL A 58 -2.49 16.04 3.81
C VAL A 58 -2.09 14.95 2.82
N ILE A 59 -0.80 14.82 2.60
CA ILE A 59 -0.22 13.79 1.74
C ILE A 59 -0.02 12.50 2.53
N TYR A 60 -0.51 11.40 1.98
CA TYR A 60 -0.27 10.06 2.48
C TYR A 60 0.75 9.33 1.61
N ARG A 61 1.67 8.61 2.26
CA ARG A 61 2.66 7.75 1.60
C ARG A 61 2.68 6.37 2.22
N ILE A 62 2.66 5.36 1.36
CA ILE A 62 2.64 3.96 1.77
C ILE A 62 3.89 3.27 1.23
N TYR A 63 4.70 2.74 2.14
CA TYR A 63 5.92 2.00 1.83
C TYR A 63 5.79 0.55 2.29
N ASP A 64 6.35 -0.38 1.53
CA ASP A 64 6.55 -1.75 2.00
C ASP A 64 7.65 -1.73 3.07
N SER A 65 7.36 -2.27 4.26
CA SER A 65 8.31 -2.23 5.38
C SER A 65 9.61 -3.00 5.09
N ARG A 66 9.55 -4.03 4.22
CA ARG A 66 10.72 -4.78 3.77
C ARG A 66 11.57 -3.95 2.81
N PHE A 67 10.92 -3.11 1.98
CA PHE A 67 11.62 -2.15 1.11
C PHE A 67 12.40 -1.15 1.94
N LEU A 68 11.78 -0.52 2.93
CA LEU A 68 12.43 0.44 3.82
C LEU A 68 13.66 -0.20 4.51
N LYS A 69 13.49 -1.40 5.08
CA LYS A 69 14.57 -2.14 5.72
C LYS A 69 15.71 -2.47 4.76
N LYS A 70 15.39 -2.95 3.55
CA LYS A 70 16.40 -3.32 2.54
C LYS A 70 17.26 -2.14 2.11
N TYR A 71 16.65 -0.97 1.90
CA TYR A 71 17.34 0.23 1.44
C TYR A 71 17.77 1.14 2.59
N LYS A 72 17.73 0.64 3.84
CA LYS A 72 18.17 1.34 5.05
C LYS A 72 17.46 2.70 5.26
N TYR A 73 16.23 2.84 4.76
CA TYR A 73 15.40 3.96 5.11
C TYR A 73 14.91 3.79 6.53
N GLU A 74 15.41 4.59 7.45
CA GLU A 74 14.98 4.55 8.84
C GLU A 74 13.66 5.33 8.99
N LEU A 75 12.70 4.75 9.71
CA LEU A 75 11.45 5.44 10.02
C LEU A 75 11.69 6.70 10.87
N GLN A 76 12.82 6.74 11.58
CA GLN A 76 13.23 7.91 12.35
C GLN A 76 13.57 9.10 11.45
N ASP A 77 14.16 8.87 10.27
CA ASP A 77 14.47 9.94 9.31
C ASP A 77 13.20 10.62 8.80
N PHE A 78 12.14 9.84 8.57
CA PHE A 78 10.85 10.40 8.20
C PHE A 78 10.26 11.25 9.34
N ARG A 79 10.36 10.78 10.59
CA ARG A 79 9.90 11.55 11.76
C ARG A 79 10.67 12.84 11.94
N ASN A 80 12.00 12.81 11.80
CA ASN A 80 12.88 13.98 11.90
C ASN A 80 12.52 15.04 10.85
N ARG A 81 11.94 14.62 9.71
CA ARG A 81 11.44 15.49 8.63
C ARG A 81 9.98 15.90 8.79
N GLY A 82 9.35 15.58 9.93
CA GLY A 82 7.96 15.93 10.23
C GLY A 82 6.92 15.02 9.62
N TRP A 83 7.30 13.84 9.11
CA TRP A 83 6.34 12.84 8.70
C TRP A 83 5.79 12.08 9.91
N GLU A 84 4.49 12.02 10.01
CA GLU A 84 3.80 11.24 11.03
C GLU A 84 3.61 9.80 10.59
N LEU A 85 4.09 8.85 11.39
CA LEU A 85 3.91 7.42 11.15
C LEU A 85 2.61 6.97 11.82
N ILE A 86 1.63 6.54 11.02
CA ILE A 86 0.30 6.16 11.49
C ILE A 86 0.20 4.66 11.74
N GLU A 87 0.72 3.86 10.81
CA GLU A 87 0.61 2.41 10.86
C GLU A 87 1.93 1.75 10.46
N THR A 88 2.30 0.70 11.19
CA THR A 88 3.45 -0.16 10.90
C THR A 88 2.98 -1.60 10.75
N GLY A 89 3.64 -2.36 9.89
CA GLY A 89 3.32 -3.77 9.64
C GLY A 89 3.90 -4.20 8.31
N PHE A 90 3.10 -4.83 7.47
CA PHE A 90 3.50 -5.14 6.09
C PHE A 90 3.76 -3.87 5.28
N CYS A 91 2.99 -2.82 5.55
CA CYS A 91 3.20 -1.50 4.98
C CYS A 91 3.29 -0.47 6.11
N SER A 92 4.17 0.50 5.94
CA SER A 92 4.24 1.70 6.78
C SER A 92 3.45 2.81 6.09
N ILE A 93 2.48 3.39 6.80
CA ILE A 93 1.67 4.52 6.32
C ILE A 93 2.15 5.77 7.02
N LEU A 94 2.60 6.71 6.24
CA LEU A 94 3.11 8.01 6.66
C LEU A 94 2.18 9.09 6.15
N ARG A 95 2.05 10.20 6.91
CA ARG A 95 1.33 11.39 6.46
C ARG A 95 2.10 12.65 6.83
N LYS A 96 1.89 13.71 6.05
CA LYS A 96 2.43 15.04 6.28
C LYS A 96 1.50 16.07 5.64
N SER A 97 1.31 17.24 6.29
CA SER A 97 0.56 18.34 5.67
C SER A 97 1.31 18.87 4.44
N SER A 98 0.58 19.22 3.39
CA SER A 98 1.15 19.82 2.18
C SER A 98 1.86 21.13 2.46
N SER A 99 1.40 21.91 3.45
CA SER A 99 2.01 23.16 3.87
C SER A 99 3.42 22.99 4.43
N ASP A 100 3.69 21.83 5.04
CA ASP A 100 4.94 21.54 5.75
C ASP A 100 5.99 20.81 4.88
N LEU A 101 5.68 20.63 3.59
CA LEU A 101 6.59 19.95 2.69
C LEU A 101 7.86 20.76 2.45
N LEU A 102 8.99 20.11 2.71
CA LEU A 102 10.31 20.64 2.40
C LEU A 102 10.76 20.25 1.00
N THR A 103 11.65 21.02 0.39
CA THR A 103 12.26 20.68 -0.89
C THR A 103 12.89 19.29 -0.90
N GLU A 104 13.45 18.89 0.24
CA GLU A 104 14.05 17.56 0.45
C GLU A 104 13.03 16.42 0.41
N ASP A 105 11.76 16.69 0.71
CA ASP A 105 10.69 15.68 0.63
C ASP A 105 10.37 15.28 -0.81
N GLN A 106 10.79 16.09 -1.80
CA GLN A 106 10.59 15.77 -3.22
C GLN A 106 11.24 14.43 -3.61
N VAL A 107 12.32 14.03 -2.96
CA VAL A 107 12.95 12.71 -3.17
C VAL A 107 11.97 11.59 -2.84
N TYR A 108 11.23 11.70 -1.73
CA TYR A 108 10.22 10.71 -1.32
C TYR A 108 8.96 10.75 -2.18
N MET A 109 8.75 11.85 -2.89
CA MET A 109 7.64 12.04 -3.82
C MET A 109 8.04 11.72 -5.26
N SER A 110 9.33 11.47 -5.53
CA SER A 110 9.83 11.23 -6.87
C SER A 110 9.17 10.01 -7.53
N LYS A 111 8.90 10.11 -8.83
CA LYS A 111 8.33 9.00 -9.63
C LYS A 111 9.27 7.79 -9.62
N ASP A 112 10.58 8.02 -9.60
CA ASP A 112 11.59 6.96 -9.61
C ASP A 112 11.53 6.12 -8.34
N LEU A 113 11.52 6.74 -7.15
CA LEU A 113 11.40 6.02 -5.89
C LEU A 113 10.06 5.28 -5.81
N ARG A 114 8.97 5.92 -6.26
CA ARG A 114 7.65 5.29 -6.31
C ARG A 114 7.65 4.05 -7.22
N TRP A 115 8.28 4.14 -8.38
CA TRP A 115 8.45 3.01 -9.27
C TRP A 115 9.27 1.88 -8.63
N GLU A 116 10.37 2.19 -7.94
CA GLU A 116 11.19 1.20 -7.26
C GLU A 116 10.42 0.47 -6.15
N VAL A 117 9.67 1.20 -5.31
CA VAL A 117 8.81 0.61 -4.26
C VAL A 117 7.80 -0.36 -4.88
N MET A 118 7.11 0.07 -5.92
CA MET A 118 6.10 -0.75 -6.60
C MET A 118 6.72 -1.98 -7.26
N ARG A 119 7.84 -1.81 -7.96
CA ARG A 119 8.57 -2.89 -8.61
C ARG A 119 9.08 -3.92 -7.60
N TYR A 120 9.65 -3.46 -6.47
CA TYR A 120 10.08 -4.35 -5.39
C TYR A 120 8.92 -5.19 -4.87
N ARG A 121 7.79 -4.56 -4.59
CA ARG A 121 6.60 -5.22 -4.09
C ARG A 121 6.04 -6.25 -5.08
N LEU A 122 5.92 -5.90 -6.34
CA LEU A 122 5.47 -6.82 -7.39
C LEU A 122 6.40 -8.03 -7.49
N ARG A 123 7.73 -7.81 -7.53
CA ARG A 123 8.71 -8.91 -7.56
C ARG A 123 8.60 -9.83 -6.35
N SER A 124 8.45 -9.25 -5.16
CA SER A 124 8.28 -10.05 -3.94
C SER A 124 7.02 -10.90 -3.98
N CYS A 125 5.90 -10.35 -4.46
CA CYS A 125 4.66 -11.09 -4.59
C CYS A 125 4.74 -12.18 -5.66
N THR A 126 5.29 -11.89 -6.84
CA THR A 126 5.46 -12.91 -7.89
C THR A 126 6.34 -14.05 -7.43
N ALA A 127 7.45 -13.78 -6.70
CA ALA A 127 8.30 -14.82 -6.15
C ALA A 127 7.56 -15.71 -5.15
N THR A 128 6.75 -15.13 -4.27
CA THR A 128 5.93 -15.89 -3.31
C THR A 128 4.91 -16.76 -4.02
N PHE A 129 4.24 -16.25 -5.04
CA PHE A 129 3.25 -17.02 -5.82
C PHE A 129 3.92 -18.16 -6.60
N LEU A 130 5.05 -17.92 -7.26
CA LEU A 130 5.79 -18.97 -7.97
C LEU A 130 6.27 -20.06 -7.00
N GLY A 131 6.80 -19.68 -5.85
CA GLY A 131 7.19 -20.65 -4.81
C GLY A 131 6.00 -21.49 -4.32
N GLY A 132 4.85 -20.86 -4.07
CA GLY A 132 3.61 -21.56 -3.72
C GLY A 132 3.15 -22.54 -4.80
N LEU A 133 3.26 -22.16 -6.08
CA LEU A 133 2.93 -23.04 -7.20
C LEU A 133 3.81 -24.29 -7.21
N VAL A 134 5.13 -24.12 -7.04
CA VAL A 134 6.08 -25.26 -6.99
C VAL A 134 5.74 -26.21 -5.85
N VAL A 135 5.42 -25.69 -4.67
CA VAL A 135 4.99 -26.50 -3.52
C VAL A 135 3.68 -27.23 -3.82
N CYS A 136 2.68 -26.56 -4.39
CA CYS A 136 1.44 -27.22 -4.79
C CYS A 136 1.68 -28.33 -5.81
N MET A 137 2.52 -28.10 -6.83
CA MET A 137 2.86 -29.13 -7.81
C MET A 137 3.58 -30.34 -7.19
N SER A 138 4.42 -30.12 -6.16
CA SER A 138 5.13 -31.21 -5.47
C SER A 138 4.17 -32.05 -4.62
N LEU A 139 3.18 -31.44 -3.97
CA LEU A 139 2.24 -32.12 -3.08
C LEU A 139 1.19 -32.93 -3.84
N PHE A 140 0.81 -32.50 -5.05
CA PHE A 140 -0.25 -33.13 -5.86
C PHE A 140 0.27 -33.92 -7.04
N ARG A 141 1.52 -34.41 -6.95
CA ARG A 141 2.21 -35.09 -8.06
C ARG A 141 1.52 -36.39 -8.51
N GLU A 142 0.82 -37.07 -7.63
CA GLU A 142 0.24 -38.40 -7.90
C GLU A 142 -1.25 -38.36 -8.28
N ASP A 143 -1.98 -37.30 -7.93
CA ASP A 143 -3.41 -37.17 -8.21
C ASP A 143 -3.70 -35.94 -9.10
N LEU A 144 -3.86 -36.17 -10.40
CA LEU A 144 -4.38 -35.18 -11.35
C LEU A 144 -5.90 -35.00 -11.14
N SER A 145 -6.29 -34.57 -9.93
CA SER A 145 -7.70 -34.36 -9.59
C SER A 145 -8.21 -33.03 -10.15
N MET A 146 -9.54 -32.90 -10.27
CA MET A 146 -10.22 -31.63 -10.64
C MET A 146 -9.78 -30.45 -9.76
N SER A 147 -9.39 -30.74 -8.53
CA SER A 147 -8.87 -29.73 -7.58
C SER A 147 -7.57 -29.10 -8.07
N PHE A 148 -6.67 -29.88 -8.68
CA PHE A 148 -5.43 -29.37 -9.25
C PHE A 148 -5.71 -28.38 -10.41
N PHE A 149 -6.66 -28.71 -11.28
CA PHE A 149 -7.04 -27.84 -12.38
C PHE A 149 -7.60 -26.50 -11.90
N ILE A 150 -8.46 -26.52 -10.87
CA ILE A 150 -9.02 -25.30 -10.26
C ILE A 150 -7.90 -24.43 -9.66
N ILE A 151 -6.97 -25.03 -8.91
CA ILE A 151 -5.83 -24.32 -8.34
C ILE A 151 -4.97 -23.68 -9.44
N PHE A 152 -4.68 -24.42 -10.50
CA PHE A 152 -3.90 -23.91 -11.63
C PHE A 152 -4.56 -22.71 -12.32
N VAL A 153 -5.87 -22.77 -12.56
CA VAL A 153 -6.65 -21.66 -13.15
C VAL A 153 -6.60 -20.42 -12.24
N LEU A 154 -6.76 -20.59 -10.92
CA LEU A 154 -6.65 -19.47 -9.96
C LEU A 154 -5.27 -18.83 -9.98
N TYR A 155 -4.20 -19.65 -10.06
CA TYR A 155 -2.83 -19.14 -10.16
C TYR A 155 -2.61 -18.40 -11.48
N ALA A 156 -3.08 -18.92 -12.61
CA ALA A 156 -2.99 -18.25 -13.90
C ALA A 156 -3.71 -16.90 -13.89
N PHE A 157 -4.89 -16.82 -13.27
CA PHE A 157 -5.62 -15.58 -13.12
C PHE A 157 -4.85 -14.57 -12.25
N MET A 158 -4.29 -15.00 -11.11
CA MET A 158 -3.49 -14.15 -10.24
C MET A 158 -2.22 -13.62 -10.92
N ILE A 159 -1.52 -14.48 -11.69
CA ILE A 159 -0.33 -14.06 -12.44
C ILE A 159 -0.72 -13.03 -13.52
N SER A 160 -1.79 -13.27 -14.27
CA SER A 160 -2.29 -12.32 -15.27
C SER A 160 -2.64 -10.97 -14.67
N TYR A 161 -3.23 -10.96 -13.47
CA TYR A 161 -3.54 -9.75 -12.74
C TYR A 161 -2.27 -8.99 -12.31
N LEU A 162 -1.23 -9.69 -11.83
CA LEU A 162 0.06 -9.07 -11.48
C LEU A 162 0.76 -8.48 -12.70
N ILE A 163 0.72 -9.18 -13.84
CA ILE A 163 1.27 -8.68 -15.12
C ILE A 163 0.52 -7.41 -15.56
N TYR A 164 -0.80 -7.42 -15.52
CA TYR A 164 -1.61 -6.24 -15.81
C TYR A 164 -1.23 -5.06 -14.89
N GLY A 165 -1.13 -5.31 -13.58
CA GLY A 165 -0.71 -4.32 -12.60
C GLY A 165 0.68 -3.74 -12.89
N TYR A 166 1.63 -4.60 -13.29
CA TYR A 166 2.98 -4.18 -13.68
C TYR A 166 2.95 -3.22 -14.88
N PHE A 167 2.24 -3.57 -15.95
CA PHE A 167 2.15 -2.70 -17.14
C PHE A 167 1.42 -1.39 -16.84
N ARG A 168 0.36 -1.42 -16.02
CA ARG A 168 -0.36 -0.22 -15.57
C ARG A 168 0.58 0.73 -14.81
N LEU A 169 1.31 0.22 -13.82
CA LEU A 169 2.23 1.00 -13.01
C LEU A 169 3.43 1.48 -13.80
N LYS A 170 3.98 0.64 -14.68
CA LYS A 170 5.07 1.02 -15.59
C LYS A 170 4.65 2.19 -16.48
N ARG A 171 3.43 2.19 -17.02
CA ARG A 171 2.90 3.30 -17.83
C ARG A 171 2.74 4.58 -17.01
N LYS A 172 2.26 4.47 -15.76
CA LYS A 172 2.02 5.63 -14.86
C LYS A 172 3.33 6.26 -14.37
N TYR A 173 4.32 5.45 -14.03
CA TYR A 173 5.58 5.89 -13.41
C TYR A 173 6.77 5.84 -14.35
N ARG A 174 6.57 5.51 -15.63
CA ARG A 174 7.63 5.55 -16.62
C ARG A 174 8.12 6.99 -16.74
N VAL A 175 9.26 7.24 -16.14
CA VAL A 175 10.03 8.44 -16.44
C VAL A 175 10.56 8.24 -17.84
N ASP A 176 10.10 9.04 -18.77
CA ASP A 176 10.71 9.10 -20.07
C ASP A 176 12.18 9.51 -19.84
N LYS A 177 13.08 8.56 -20.05
CA LYS A 177 14.49 8.86 -20.22
C LYS A 177 14.60 9.66 -21.52
N GLN A 178 14.52 10.99 -21.41
CA GLN A 178 15.07 11.90 -22.38
C GLN A 178 16.56 12.01 -22.14
#